data_c10e47547b2e2d7b43ffca611e0eb60f
#
_entry.id   c10e47547b2e2d7b43ffca611e0eb60f
#
_cell.length_a   1.000
_cell.length_b   1.000
_cell.length_c   1.000
_cell.angle_alpha   90.00
_cell.angle_beta   90.00
_cell.angle_gamma   90.00
#
_symmetry.space_group_name_H-M   'P 1'
#
loop_
_entity.id
_entity.type
_entity.pdbx_description
1 polymer ?
#
loop_
_entity_poly.entity_id
_entity_poly.type
_entity_poly.pdbx_seq_one_letter_code
_entity_poly.pdbx_strand_id
1 'polypeptide(L)'
;IDVAYGQSRIDQTKLVFLDNLDPQFGLMSPGGVTFPTQEVLSASPSRSYLDVSSGVLLYTPVFYGGISFKHMNTPNIDFIDDQTGEAGNLPLRWTVNAGAQINLDGGNNRDEGTFISPNILFVRQQDFWQLNVGAYVNVLQMFGGLWYRQSGNNGDSVIASFGVKSGMFKIGYSFDYTVSEDVAYRELMFPYS
;
A
#
# COMPACT_ATOMS: atom_id res chain seq x y z
N ILE A 1 -4.88 7.98 18.24
CA ILE A 1 -3.79 7.05 18.63
C ILE A 1 -4.34 5.65 18.48
N ASP A 2 -3.58 4.80 17.84
CA ASP A 2 -3.89 3.40 17.64
C ASP A 2 -2.71 2.55 18.12
N VAL A 3 -3.01 1.44 18.81
CA VAL A 3 -2.01 0.48 19.29
C VAL A 3 -2.47 -0.90 18.84
N ALA A 4 -1.66 -1.56 18.02
CA ALA A 4 -1.95 -2.87 17.50
C ALA A 4 -0.92 -3.89 18.00
N TYR A 5 -1.38 -5.11 18.26
CA TYR A 5 -0.53 -6.26 18.50
C TYR A 5 -0.54 -7.14 17.25
N GLY A 6 0.63 -7.35 16.69
CA GLY A 6 0.83 -8.19 15.53
C GLY A 6 1.59 -9.46 15.90
N GLN A 7 1.24 -10.57 15.24
CA GLN A 7 1.98 -11.81 15.30
C GLN A 7 2.16 -12.37 13.89
N SER A 8 3.42 -12.62 13.54
CA SER A 8 3.79 -13.29 12.29
C SER A 8 4.39 -14.65 12.61
N ARG A 9 4.10 -15.63 11.76
CA ARG A 9 4.66 -16.97 11.85
C ARG A 9 5.18 -17.42 10.50
N ILE A 10 6.38 -17.99 10.49
CA ILE A 10 6.98 -18.59 9.30
C ILE A 10 7.04 -20.12 9.47
N ASP A 11 6.65 -20.84 8.45
CA ASP A 11 6.81 -22.29 8.40
C ASP A 11 8.17 -22.61 7.75
N GLN A 12 9.17 -22.81 8.60
CA GLN A 12 10.54 -23.04 8.16
C GLN A 12 10.69 -24.32 7.33
N THR A 13 9.78 -25.28 7.48
CA THR A 13 9.84 -26.54 6.73
C THR A 13 9.50 -26.39 5.24
N LYS A 14 8.87 -25.26 4.89
CA LYS A 14 8.48 -24.94 3.52
C LYS A 14 9.41 -23.94 2.84
N LEU A 15 10.43 -23.46 3.56
CA LEU A 15 11.41 -22.56 2.97
C LEU A 15 12.40 -23.34 2.11
N VAL A 16 12.70 -22.79 0.96
CA VAL A 16 13.71 -23.29 0.04
C VAL A 16 14.71 -22.17 -0.20
N PHE A 17 15.94 -22.41 0.19
CA PHE A 17 17.05 -21.48 0.00
C PHE A 17 17.86 -21.85 -1.24
N LEU A 18 18.63 -20.90 -1.73
CA LEU A 18 19.43 -21.11 -2.94
C LEU A 18 20.47 -22.23 -2.77
N ASP A 19 21.01 -22.39 -1.56
CA ASP A 19 21.95 -23.45 -1.19
C ASP A 19 21.32 -24.85 -1.03
N ASN A 20 19.98 -24.90 -0.94
CA ASN A 20 19.22 -26.15 -1.00
C ASN A 20 19.03 -26.65 -2.44
N LEU A 21 19.31 -25.81 -3.47
CA LEU A 21 19.02 -26.13 -4.86
C LEU A 21 20.29 -26.59 -5.58
N ASP A 22 20.30 -27.85 -6.01
CA ASP A 22 21.35 -28.36 -6.91
C ASP A 22 20.99 -27.99 -8.37
N PRO A 23 21.97 -27.50 -9.17
CA PRO A 23 21.69 -27.10 -10.57
C PRO A 23 21.21 -28.25 -11.47
N GLN A 24 21.49 -29.50 -11.12
CA GLN A 24 21.11 -30.68 -11.90
C GLN A 24 19.88 -31.39 -11.35
N PHE A 25 19.74 -31.45 -10.03
CA PHE A 25 18.76 -32.28 -9.34
C PHE A 25 17.65 -31.47 -8.62
N GLY A 26 17.79 -30.15 -8.55
CA GLY A 26 16.84 -29.29 -7.82
C GLY A 26 16.95 -29.49 -6.31
N LEU A 27 15.82 -29.62 -5.63
CA LEU A 27 15.73 -29.69 -4.17
C LEU A 27 16.17 -31.03 -3.57
N MET A 28 16.13 -32.10 -4.35
CA MET A 28 16.42 -33.46 -3.90
C MET A 28 17.56 -34.08 -4.71
N SER A 29 18.48 -34.77 -4.02
CA SER A 29 19.47 -35.64 -4.66
C SER A 29 18.81 -36.86 -5.30
N PRO A 30 19.48 -37.58 -6.23
CA PRO A 30 18.96 -38.82 -6.81
C PRO A 30 18.63 -39.91 -5.78
N GLY A 31 19.16 -39.81 -4.56
CA GLY A 31 18.80 -40.68 -3.44
C GLY A 31 17.62 -40.25 -2.60
N GLY A 32 16.90 -39.18 -2.99
CA GLY A 32 15.71 -38.67 -2.26
C GLY A 32 16.05 -37.90 -0.99
N VAL A 33 17.29 -37.46 -0.82
CA VAL A 33 17.74 -36.68 0.33
C VAL A 33 17.72 -35.17 -0.07
N THR A 34 17.11 -34.33 0.77
CA THR A 34 17.17 -32.87 0.59
C THR A 34 18.57 -32.35 0.97
N PHE A 35 19.04 -31.37 0.20
CA PHE A 35 20.31 -30.69 0.54
C PHE A 35 20.12 -29.81 1.78
N PRO A 36 21.00 -29.86 2.78
CA PRO A 36 20.93 -29.03 3.97
C PRO A 36 21.24 -27.57 3.63
N THR A 37 20.55 -26.63 4.27
CA THR A 37 20.90 -25.21 4.19
C THR A 37 21.89 -24.82 5.28
N GLN A 38 22.72 -23.82 4.98
CA GLN A 38 23.62 -23.16 5.94
C GLN A 38 22.99 -21.88 6.50
N GLU A 39 21.81 -21.50 6.02
CA GLU A 39 21.11 -20.31 6.51
C GLU A 39 20.68 -20.49 7.97
N VAL A 40 21.07 -19.53 8.79
CA VAL A 40 20.74 -19.51 10.22
C VAL A 40 19.39 -18.82 10.38
N LEU A 41 18.34 -19.62 10.50
CA LEU A 41 17.02 -19.12 10.84
C LEU A 41 16.89 -18.92 12.35
N SER A 42 16.12 -17.92 12.76
CA SER A 42 15.78 -17.72 14.17
C SER A 42 15.20 -18.99 14.78
N ALA A 43 15.61 -19.32 15.99
CA ALA A 43 15.09 -20.48 16.73
C ALA A 43 13.56 -20.41 16.98
N SER A 44 12.97 -19.23 16.87
CA SER A 44 11.54 -19.01 17.05
C SER A 44 10.83 -18.81 15.70
N PRO A 45 9.92 -19.73 15.30
CA PRO A 45 9.15 -19.58 14.07
C PRO A 45 8.06 -18.51 14.19
N SER A 46 7.92 -17.85 15.34
CA SER A 46 6.89 -16.85 15.61
C SER A 46 7.50 -15.58 16.18
N ARG A 47 7.11 -14.45 15.60
CA ARG A 47 7.51 -13.10 16.05
C ARG A 47 6.27 -12.32 16.43
N SER A 48 6.27 -11.76 17.62
CA SER A 48 5.21 -10.88 18.11
C SER A 48 5.76 -9.47 18.26
N TYR A 49 4.96 -8.47 17.90
CA TYR A 49 5.37 -7.07 17.98
C TYR A 49 4.18 -6.17 18.34
N LEU A 50 4.48 -5.05 18.95
CA LEU A 50 3.55 -3.95 19.14
C LEU A 50 3.79 -2.90 18.08
N ASP A 51 2.72 -2.35 17.52
CA ASP A 51 2.75 -1.26 16.55
C ASP A 51 1.97 -0.07 17.08
N VAL A 52 2.60 1.09 17.09
CA VAL A 52 2.01 2.34 17.57
C VAL A 52 1.84 3.29 16.41
N SER A 53 0.63 3.81 16.25
CA SER A 53 0.27 4.77 15.22
C SER A 53 -0.46 5.96 15.81
N SER A 54 -0.35 7.12 15.18
CA SER A 54 -1.05 8.33 15.60
C SER A 54 -1.37 9.22 14.39
N GLY A 55 -2.34 10.08 14.55
CA GLY A 55 -2.69 11.05 13.53
C GLY A 55 -3.60 12.14 14.05
N VAL A 56 -3.64 13.21 13.28
CA VAL A 56 -4.51 14.36 13.52
C VAL A 56 -5.26 14.69 12.24
N LEU A 57 -6.55 14.89 12.35
CA LEU A 57 -7.43 15.35 11.29
C LEU A 57 -8.11 16.64 11.74
N LEU A 58 -7.96 17.67 10.93
CA LEU A 58 -8.67 18.95 11.08
C LEU A 58 -9.68 19.05 9.95
N TYR A 59 -10.87 19.48 10.27
CA TYR A 59 -11.92 19.65 9.28
C TYR A 59 -12.79 20.88 9.58
N THR A 60 -13.23 21.50 8.52
CA THR A 60 -14.20 22.60 8.50
C THR A 60 -15.37 22.20 7.60
N PRO A 61 -16.43 23.02 7.49
CA PRO A 61 -17.47 22.78 6.50
C PRO A 61 -17.01 22.68 5.04
N VAL A 62 -15.87 23.24 4.69
CA VAL A 62 -15.36 23.31 3.30
C VAL A 62 -14.08 22.53 3.14
N PHE A 63 -13.14 22.62 4.09
CA PHE A 63 -11.80 22.05 3.99
C PHE A 63 -11.58 20.97 5.04
N TYR A 64 -10.77 19.99 4.70
CA TYR A 64 -10.20 19.06 5.65
C TYR A 64 -8.74 18.79 5.31
N GLY A 65 -7.96 18.44 6.33
CA GLY A 65 -6.57 18.06 6.17
C GLY A 65 -6.10 17.26 7.37
N GLY A 66 -5.24 16.31 7.12
CA GLY A 66 -4.73 15.45 8.17
C GLY A 66 -3.31 14.97 7.91
N ILE A 67 -2.68 14.57 8.99
CA ILE A 67 -1.40 13.90 8.99
C ILE A 67 -1.48 12.68 9.88
N SER A 68 -0.92 11.58 9.44
CA SER A 68 -0.84 10.36 10.23
C SER A 68 0.53 9.72 10.13
N PHE A 69 0.93 9.06 11.22
CA PHE A 69 2.18 8.33 11.35
C PHE A 69 1.85 6.90 11.75
N LYS A 70 2.33 5.93 11.00
CA LYS A 70 2.25 4.50 11.32
C LYS A 70 3.64 3.94 11.60
N HIS A 71 3.69 2.90 12.41
CA HIS A 71 4.93 2.25 12.81
C HIS A 71 5.91 3.21 13.50
N MET A 72 5.38 4.04 14.41
CA MET A 72 6.18 5.07 15.11
C MET A 72 7.30 4.48 15.96
N ASN A 73 7.11 3.28 16.47
CA ASN A 73 8.11 2.53 17.24
C ASN A 73 8.97 1.60 16.37
N THR A 74 8.84 1.68 15.03
CA THR A 74 9.60 0.86 14.08
C THR A 74 9.81 -0.59 14.52
N PRO A 75 8.71 -1.36 14.74
CA PRO A 75 8.82 -2.69 15.32
C PRO A 75 9.61 -3.62 14.44
N ASN A 76 10.44 -4.47 15.07
CA ASN A 76 11.19 -5.49 14.35
C ASN A 76 10.27 -6.68 14.05
N ILE A 77 10.14 -7.01 12.77
CA ILE A 77 9.31 -8.11 12.25
C ILE A 77 10.13 -9.22 11.61
N ASP A 78 11.46 -9.13 11.69
CA ASP A 78 12.38 -10.06 11.04
C ASP A 78 12.42 -11.41 11.75
N PHE A 79 12.59 -12.47 10.95
CA PHE A 79 12.81 -13.84 11.40
C PHE A 79 14.28 -14.25 11.29
N ILE A 80 15.14 -13.41 10.70
CA ILE A 80 16.56 -13.61 10.62
C ILE A 80 17.19 -12.85 11.79
N ASP A 81 18.02 -13.54 12.57
CA ASP A 81 18.72 -12.94 13.70
C ASP A 81 19.98 -12.23 13.18
N ASP A 82 19.78 -11.14 12.44
CA ASP A 82 20.87 -10.31 11.96
C ASP A 82 21.44 -9.47 13.11
N GLN A 83 22.71 -9.67 13.40
CA GLN A 83 23.43 -8.95 14.46
C GLN A 83 23.61 -7.45 14.18
N THR A 84 23.27 -6.99 12.97
CA THR A 84 23.37 -5.58 12.60
C THR A 84 22.17 -4.75 13.09
N GLY A 85 21.05 -5.39 13.45
CA GLY A 85 19.90 -4.77 14.07
C GLY A 85 19.08 -3.83 13.17
N GLU A 86 19.46 -3.65 11.93
CA GLU A 86 18.77 -2.75 10.98
C GLU A 86 17.89 -3.49 9.97
N ALA A 87 18.17 -4.76 9.70
CA ALA A 87 17.36 -5.58 8.82
C ALA A 87 16.05 -5.98 9.50
N GLY A 88 14.93 -5.80 8.83
CA GLY A 88 13.62 -6.28 9.25
C GLY A 88 12.79 -5.36 10.15
N ASN A 89 13.23 -4.14 10.41
CA ASN A 89 12.41 -3.15 11.07
C ASN A 89 11.35 -2.61 10.11
N LEU A 90 10.11 -2.52 10.58
CA LEU A 90 9.02 -1.91 9.84
C LEU A 90 9.19 -0.38 9.86
N PRO A 91 9.52 0.26 8.73
CA PRO A 91 9.90 1.66 8.74
C PRO A 91 8.70 2.56 8.99
N LEU A 92 8.96 3.71 9.58
CA LEU A 92 7.97 4.76 9.80
C LEU A 92 7.28 5.13 8.47
N ARG A 93 5.96 5.06 8.46
CA ARG A 93 5.11 5.52 7.37
C ARG A 93 4.36 6.77 7.79
N TRP A 94 4.49 7.83 7.03
CA TRP A 94 3.70 9.03 7.23
C TRP A 94 2.83 9.34 6.01
N THR A 95 1.67 9.89 6.30
CA THR A 95 0.66 10.19 5.30
C THR A 95 0.13 11.59 5.56
N VAL A 96 0.06 12.39 4.52
CA VAL A 96 -0.59 13.71 4.53
C VAL A 96 -1.73 13.67 3.54
N ASN A 97 -2.89 14.13 3.97
CA ASN A 97 -4.04 14.28 3.10
C ASN A 97 -4.70 15.63 3.29
N ALA A 98 -5.20 16.19 2.20
CA ALA A 98 -6.00 17.41 2.22
C ALA A 98 -7.05 17.38 1.12
N GLY A 99 -8.14 18.08 1.36
CA GLY A 99 -9.21 18.18 0.38
C GLY A 99 -10.19 19.30 0.73
N ALA A 100 -11.05 19.55 -0.22
CA ALA A 100 -12.15 20.51 -0.04
C ALA A 100 -13.44 19.90 -0.58
N GLN A 101 -14.57 20.39 -0.06
CA GLN A 101 -15.88 20.13 -0.62
C GLN A 101 -16.52 21.47 -0.97
N ILE A 102 -16.70 21.71 -2.25
CA ILE A 102 -17.22 22.95 -2.79
C ILE A 102 -18.63 22.67 -3.31
N ASN A 103 -19.63 23.17 -2.60
CA ASN A 103 -21.03 23.02 -3.01
C ASN A 103 -21.32 23.97 -4.17
N LEU A 104 -21.94 23.45 -5.23
CA LEU A 104 -22.29 24.22 -6.43
C LEU A 104 -23.72 24.73 -6.41
N ASP A 105 -24.59 24.12 -5.60
CA ASP A 105 -26.03 24.47 -5.54
C ASP A 105 -26.37 25.53 -4.48
N GLY A 106 -25.40 26.08 -3.78
CA GLY A 106 -25.63 27.06 -2.70
C GLY A 106 -26.37 26.51 -1.49
N GLY A 107 -26.69 25.22 -1.44
CA GLY A 107 -27.36 24.54 -0.36
C GLY A 107 -26.40 24.05 0.75
N ASN A 108 -26.92 24.05 1.99
CA ASN A 108 -26.14 23.54 3.15
C ASN A 108 -26.16 22.01 3.30
N ASN A 109 -26.88 21.28 2.46
CA ASN A 109 -27.02 19.84 2.54
C ASN A 109 -25.83 19.16 1.83
N ARG A 110 -24.93 18.59 2.62
CA ARG A 110 -23.72 17.90 2.13
C ARG A 110 -24.00 16.59 1.41
N ASP A 111 -25.11 15.94 1.70
CA ASP A 111 -25.38 14.57 1.25
C ASP A 111 -26.22 14.48 -0.02
N GLU A 112 -26.93 15.55 -0.40
CA GLU A 112 -27.91 15.55 -1.51
C GLU A 112 -27.66 16.63 -2.57
N GLY A 113 -26.66 17.51 -2.35
CA GLY A 113 -26.35 18.61 -3.25
C GLY A 113 -25.34 18.24 -4.34
N THR A 114 -25.24 19.12 -5.33
CA THR A 114 -24.18 19.07 -6.32
C THR A 114 -22.91 19.69 -5.72
N PHE A 115 -21.82 18.92 -5.67
CA PHE A 115 -20.53 19.41 -5.17
C PHE A 115 -19.36 18.84 -5.96
N ILE A 116 -18.25 19.54 -5.92
CA ILE A 116 -16.94 19.06 -6.34
C ILE A 116 -16.02 18.92 -5.13
N SER A 117 -15.27 17.84 -5.07
CA SER A 117 -14.34 17.59 -3.98
C SER A 117 -12.93 17.27 -4.53
N PRO A 118 -12.07 18.29 -4.69
CA PRO A 118 -10.65 18.06 -4.98
C PRO A 118 -9.94 17.52 -3.75
N ASN A 119 -9.00 16.61 -3.98
CA ASN A 119 -8.27 15.91 -2.94
C ASN A 119 -6.83 15.64 -3.34
N ILE A 120 -5.95 15.64 -2.36
CA ILE A 120 -4.57 15.23 -2.46
C ILE A 120 -4.22 14.29 -1.31
N LEU A 121 -3.47 13.24 -1.61
CA LEU A 121 -2.94 12.30 -0.64
C LEU A 121 -1.48 12.03 -0.97
N PHE A 122 -0.61 12.24 0.00
CA PHE A 122 0.80 11.90 -0.10
C PHE A 122 1.17 10.88 0.99
N VAL A 123 1.87 9.84 0.59
CA VAL A 123 2.35 8.76 1.47
C VAL A 123 3.83 8.60 1.26
N ARG A 124 4.59 8.42 2.34
CA ARG A 124 5.99 8.06 2.28
C ARG A 124 6.33 7.03 3.35
N GLN A 125 7.13 6.04 2.96
CA GLN A 125 7.69 5.03 3.84
C GLN A 125 9.08 4.65 3.33
N GLN A 126 10.11 5.06 4.05
CA GLN A 126 11.51 4.91 3.63
C GLN A 126 11.75 5.54 2.24
N ASP A 127 12.14 4.75 1.25
CA ASP A 127 12.39 5.19 -0.13
C ASP A 127 11.13 5.18 -1.00
N PHE A 128 10.08 4.50 -0.53
CA PHE A 128 8.80 4.49 -1.22
C PHE A 128 8.02 5.77 -0.96
N TRP A 129 7.53 6.40 -2.01
CA TRP A 129 6.57 7.50 -1.92
C TRP A 129 5.47 7.36 -2.98
N GLN A 130 4.31 7.87 -2.65
CA GLN A 130 3.15 7.88 -3.53
C GLN A 130 2.38 9.20 -3.36
N LEU A 131 2.05 9.81 -4.48
CA LEU A 131 1.18 10.99 -4.57
C LEU A 131 -0.08 10.62 -5.33
N ASN A 132 -1.25 10.92 -4.76
CA ASN A 132 -2.53 10.82 -5.44
C ASN A 132 -3.16 12.21 -5.45
N VAL A 133 -3.57 12.66 -6.62
CA VAL A 133 -4.29 13.92 -6.82
C VAL A 133 -5.52 13.64 -7.65
N GLY A 134 -6.65 14.15 -7.23
CA GLY A 134 -7.88 13.90 -7.97
C GLY A 134 -9.07 14.70 -7.43
N ALA A 135 -10.22 14.47 -8.04
CA ALA A 135 -11.46 15.09 -7.60
C ALA A 135 -12.64 14.14 -7.80
N TYR A 136 -13.60 14.27 -6.88
CA TYR A 136 -14.94 13.72 -7.03
C TYR A 136 -15.91 14.83 -7.38
N VAL A 137 -16.89 14.48 -8.21
CA VAL A 137 -18.08 15.29 -8.47
C VAL A 137 -19.28 14.46 -8.06
N ASN A 138 -20.18 15.07 -7.29
CA ASN A 138 -21.48 14.50 -6.95
C ASN A 138 -22.56 15.36 -7.58
N VAL A 139 -23.45 14.72 -8.32
CA VAL A 139 -24.61 15.39 -8.95
C VAL A 139 -25.84 14.57 -8.61
N LEU A 140 -26.67 15.10 -7.72
CA LEU A 140 -27.88 14.41 -7.25
C LEU A 140 -27.58 13.00 -6.72
N GLN A 141 -28.00 11.98 -7.44
CA GLN A 141 -27.84 10.58 -7.08
C GLN A 141 -26.59 9.91 -7.74
N MET A 142 -25.87 10.62 -8.57
CA MET A 142 -24.71 10.11 -9.27
C MET A 142 -23.41 10.72 -8.71
N PHE A 143 -22.37 9.94 -8.68
CA PHE A 143 -21.03 10.44 -8.35
C PHE A 143 -20.00 9.88 -9.32
N GLY A 144 -18.98 10.66 -9.58
CA GLY A 144 -17.84 10.26 -10.39
C GLY A 144 -16.57 10.91 -9.90
N GLY A 145 -15.43 10.31 -10.20
CA GLY A 145 -14.14 10.85 -9.81
C GLY A 145 -13.04 10.43 -10.76
N LEU A 146 -12.04 11.30 -10.85
CA LEU A 146 -10.81 11.06 -11.57
C LEU A 146 -9.64 11.33 -10.66
N TRP A 147 -8.65 10.41 -10.68
CA TRP A 147 -7.46 10.48 -9.87
C TRP A 147 -6.24 10.16 -10.73
N TYR A 148 -5.17 10.86 -10.45
CA TYR A 148 -3.84 10.53 -10.92
C TYR A 148 -3.00 10.07 -9.75
N ARG A 149 -2.36 8.93 -9.88
CA ARG A 149 -1.44 8.37 -8.90
C ARG A 149 -0.05 8.32 -9.51
N GLN A 150 0.92 8.85 -8.78
CA GLN A 150 2.33 8.77 -9.09
C GLN A 150 3.08 8.15 -7.92
N SER A 151 4.01 7.24 -8.20
CA SER A 151 4.90 6.63 -7.22
C SER A 151 6.35 6.64 -7.69
N GLY A 152 7.30 6.61 -6.74
CA GLY A 152 8.73 6.80 -7.02
C GLY A 152 9.38 5.77 -7.93
N ASN A 153 8.72 4.63 -8.19
CA ASN A 153 9.25 3.53 -8.98
C ASN A 153 8.39 3.25 -10.22
N ASN A 154 8.08 4.27 -11.02
CA ASN A 154 7.32 4.16 -12.28
C ASN A 154 5.90 3.58 -12.16
N GLY A 155 5.23 3.79 -11.04
CA GLY A 155 3.86 3.34 -10.82
C GLY A 155 2.81 4.40 -11.13
N ASP A 156 2.85 5.04 -12.29
CA ASP A 156 1.86 6.05 -12.66
C ASP A 156 0.58 5.40 -13.13
N SER A 157 -0.55 5.88 -12.61
CA SER A 157 -1.85 5.39 -13.04
C SER A 157 -2.93 6.47 -12.99
N VAL A 158 -3.92 6.31 -13.86
CA VAL A 158 -5.15 7.09 -13.87
C VAL A 158 -6.29 6.22 -13.38
N ILE A 159 -7.01 6.70 -12.37
CA ILE A 159 -8.10 5.98 -11.77
C ILE A 159 -9.39 6.73 -12.06
N ALA A 160 -10.35 6.06 -12.70
CA ALA A 160 -11.69 6.58 -12.91
C ALA A 160 -12.68 5.82 -12.03
N SER A 161 -13.59 6.54 -11.39
CA SER A 161 -14.64 5.97 -10.57
C SER A 161 -16.00 6.59 -10.89
N PHE A 162 -17.04 5.80 -10.82
CA PHE A 162 -18.42 6.28 -10.98
C PHE A 162 -19.38 5.40 -10.19
N GLY A 163 -20.53 5.96 -9.86
CA GLY A 163 -21.52 5.21 -9.12
C GLY A 163 -22.83 5.99 -8.94
N VAL A 164 -23.76 5.30 -8.33
CA VAL A 164 -25.11 5.80 -8.05
C VAL A 164 -25.48 5.58 -6.59
N LYS A 165 -26.30 6.49 -6.09
CA LYS A 165 -26.87 6.49 -4.74
C LYS A 165 -28.38 6.38 -4.87
N SER A 166 -29.00 5.42 -4.21
CA SER A 166 -30.45 5.27 -4.20
C SER A 166 -30.90 4.88 -2.80
N GLY A 167 -31.49 5.82 -2.08
CA GLY A 167 -31.89 5.64 -0.69
C GLY A 167 -30.70 5.23 0.20
N MET A 168 -30.76 4.06 0.81
CA MET A 168 -29.69 3.52 1.67
C MET A 168 -28.54 2.86 0.90
N PHE A 169 -28.68 2.64 -0.39
CA PHE A 169 -27.69 1.92 -1.20
C PHE A 169 -26.78 2.88 -1.96
N LYS A 170 -25.50 2.60 -1.95
CA LYS A 170 -24.50 3.26 -2.77
C LYS A 170 -23.71 2.19 -3.51
N ILE A 171 -23.80 2.20 -4.84
CA ILE A 171 -23.09 1.25 -5.71
C ILE A 171 -22.11 2.05 -6.54
N GLY A 172 -20.86 1.62 -6.58
CA GLY A 172 -19.82 2.27 -7.36
C GLY A 172 -18.88 1.26 -8.00
N TYR A 173 -18.29 1.68 -9.08
CA TYR A 173 -17.24 0.97 -9.80
C TYR A 173 -16.02 1.88 -9.93
N SER A 174 -14.84 1.29 -9.80
CA SER A 174 -13.56 1.99 -10.00
C SER A 174 -12.68 1.20 -10.95
N PHE A 175 -12.05 1.88 -11.89
CA PHE A 175 -11.13 1.33 -12.85
C PHE A 175 -9.78 2.04 -12.72
N ASP A 176 -8.71 1.27 -12.56
CA ASP A 176 -7.34 1.74 -12.45
C ASP A 176 -6.58 1.34 -13.72
N TYR A 177 -6.09 2.33 -14.45
CA TYR A 177 -5.31 2.15 -15.66
C TYR A 177 -3.87 2.61 -15.41
N THR A 178 -2.94 1.66 -15.46
CA THR A 178 -1.52 1.92 -15.32
C THR A 178 -0.97 2.52 -16.61
N VAL A 179 -0.33 3.69 -16.52
CA VAL A 179 0.21 4.46 -17.66
C VAL A 179 1.72 4.32 -17.77
N SER A 180 2.38 3.76 -16.74
CA SER A 180 3.83 3.54 -16.78
C SER A 180 4.17 2.45 -17.81
N GLU A 181 5.04 2.78 -18.75
CA GLU A 181 5.67 1.78 -19.60
C GLU A 181 6.71 1.02 -18.78
N ASP A 182 6.49 -0.26 -18.60
CA ASP A 182 7.46 -1.16 -17.98
C ASP A 182 8.59 -1.43 -18.99
N VAL A 183 9.56 -0.53 -19.03
CA VAL A 183 10.71 -0.60 -19.94
C VAL A 183 11.51 -1.88 -19.74
N ALA A 184 11.48 -2.41 -18.52
CA ALA A 184 12.21 -3.64 -18.15
C ALA A 184 11.67 -4.90 -18.87
N TYR A 185 10.37 -4.99 -19.10
CA TYR A 185 9.80 -6.14 -19.83
C TYR A 185 10.09 -6.11 -21.33
N ARG A 186 10.27 -4.93 -21.90
CA ARG A 186 10.52 -4.78 -23.34
C ARG A 186 11.95 -5.20 -23.71
N GLU A 187 12.93 -4.90 -22.89
CA GLU A 187 14.33 -5.30 -23.11
C GLU A 187 14.57 -6.80 -22.89
N LEU A 188 13.79 -7.44 -22.01
CA LEU A 188 13.92 -8.88 -21.73
C LEU A 188 13.21 -9.76 -22.78
N MET A 189 12.16 -9.25 -23.44
CA MET A 189 11.42 -10.02 -24.44
C MET A 189 11.94 -9.83 -25.87
N PHE A 190 12.62 -8.72 -26.16
CA PHE A 190 13.13 -8.42 -27.53
C PHE A 190 14.55 -7.84 -27.48
N PRO A 191 15.55 -8.66 -27.11
CA PRO A 191 16.93 -8.17 -26.99
C PRO A 191 17.61 -7.85 -28.34
N TYR A 192 16.95 -8.10 -29.48
CA TYR A 192 17.49 -7.87 -30.82
C TYR A 192 16.39 -7.40 -31.78
N SER A 193 16.22 -6.12 -31.88
CA SER A 193 15.59 -5.48 -33.04
C SER A 193 16.36 -4.25 -33.46
#